data_9c6e39d34507377776e499c3d4d1133e
#
_entry.id   9c6e39d34507377776e499c3d4d1133e
#
_cell.length_a   1.000
_cell.length_b   1.000
_cell.length_c   1.000
_cell.angle_alpha   90.00
_cell.angle_beta   90.00
_cell.angle_gamma   90.00
#
_symmetry.space_group_name_H-M   'P 1'
#
loop_
_entity.id
_entity.type
_entity.pdbx_description
1 polymer ?
#
loop_
_entity_poly.entity_id
_entity_poly.type
_entity_poly.pdbx_seq_one_letter_code
_entity_poly.pdbx_strand_id
1 'polypeptide(L)'
;MLLSQGDNLKDFAQQLGGHPESIAALYRKLKRIERLPFFINAKPGAYRDTNVIDQMMEYLDKGISVIVEFGNFTGTFCYLLIANIITRRVHHEYVAKTEKFLGSQKKEDEPKKLMITIEEAHKFLNPSAARQTIFGIIAREMRKYYVSLLVVDQRPSGIDQEIISQIGTKIVAQLNDEKDIAAVLTGVNGSANLRSILATLDSKKQALLMGHALTMPIVIQTREYDEEFYRAMGTQVSAEQIEEFMIEMF
;
A
#
# COMPACT_ATOMS: atom_id res chain seq x y z
N MET A 1 26.00 8.82 12.30
CA MET A 1 26.79 10.07 12.44
C MET A 1 26.06 11.11 13.28
N LEU A 2 24.89 11.68 12.90
CA LEU A 2 24.21 12.69 13.74
C LEU A 2 23.78 12.15 15.12
N LEU A 3 23.24 10.93 15.19
CA LEU A 3 22.81 10.31 16.45
C LEU A 3 23.95 9.98 17.41
N SER A 4 25.18 9.84 16.92
CA SER A 4 26.36 9.60 17.75
C SER A 4 27.00 10.88 18.33
N GLN A 5 26.56 12.07 17.91
CA GLN A 5 27.13 13.33 18.36
C GLN A 5 26.62 13.82 19.74
N GLY A 6 25.50 13.24 20.23
CA GLY A 6 25.00 13.49 21.58
C GLY A 6 24.95 14.97 21.95
N ASP A 7 25.80 15.39 22.89
CA ASP A 7 25.83 16.75 23.44
C ASP A 7 26.56 17.77 22.56
N ASN A 8 27.29 17.34 21.52
CA ASN A 8 28.10 18.22 20.65
C ASN A 8 27.37 18.72 19.39
N LEU A 9 26.04 18.83 19.44
CA LEU A 9 25.22 19.23 18.27
C LEU A 9 25.55 20.63 17.74
N LYS A 10 26.03 21.57 18.59
CA LYS A 10 26.40 22.93 18.16
C LYS A 10 27.64 22.92 17.29
N ASP A 11 28.68 22.22 17.74
CA ASP A 11 29.93 22.10 16.99
C ASP A 11 29.75 21.35 15.68
N PHE A 12 28.92 20.29 15.72
CA PHE A 12 28.54 19.53 14.52
C PHE A 12 27.74 20.37 13.51
N ALA A 13 26.87 21.27 14.01
CA ALA A 13 26.15 22.20 13.16
C ALA A 13 27.10 23.20 12.46
N GLN A 14 28.08 23.71 13.16
CA GLN A 14 29.08 24.60 12.58
C GLN A 14 29.93 23.90 11.51
N GLN A 15 30.37 22.67 11.77
CA GLN A 15 31.12 21.87 10.80
C GLN A 15 30.34 21.62 9.48
N LEU A 16 29.02 21.49 9.56
CA LEU A 16 28.14 21.29 8.40
C LEU A 16 27.66 22.60 7.75
N GLY A 17 28.02 23.75 8.30
CA GLY A 17 27.49 25.06 7.86
C GLY A 17 25.98 25.21 8.08
N GLY A 18 25.40 24.41 9.00
CA GLY A 18 23.98 24.40 9.28
C GLY A 18 23.60 25.22 10.53
N HIS A 19 22.34 25.68 10.60
CA HIS A 19 21.83 26.38 11.76
C HIS A 19 21.68 25.42 12.97
N PRO A 20 22.25 25.74 14.17
CA PRO A 20 22.24 24.83 15.32
C PRO A 20 20.84 24.36 15.75
N GLU A 21 19.83 25.24 15.73
CA GLU A 21 18.45 24.87 16.07
C GLU A 21 17.82 23.87 15.10
N SER A 22 18.11 24.02 13.80
CA SER A 22 17.65 23.09 12.76
C SER A 22 18.25 21.70 12.94
N ILE A 23 19.54 21.63 13.24
CA ILE A 23 20.24 20.39 13.53
C ILE A 23 19.71 19.75 14.82
N ALA A 24 19.48 20.54 15.87
CA ALA A 24 18.87 20.05 17.11
C ALA A 24 17.43 19.55 16.91
N ALA A 25 16.64 20.20 16.06
CA ALA A 25 15.30 19.76 15.72
C ALA A 25 15.33 18.41 14.93
N LEU A 26 16.25 18.28 13.98
CA LEU A 26 16.46 17.04 13.24
C LEU A 26 16.92 15.91 14.18
N TYR A 27 17.86 16.18 15.07
CA TYR A 27 18.33 15.22 16.07
C TYR A 27 17.18 14.68 16.93
N ARG A 28 16.32 15.58 17.46
CA ARG A 28 15.14 15.16 18.24
C ARG A 28 14.18 14.27 17.44
N LYS A 29 13.97 14.56 16.15
CA LYS A 29 13.15 13.71 15.26
C LYS A 29 13.78 12.34 15.06
N LEU A 30 15.08 12.27 14.81
CA LEU A 30 15.81 11.00 14.64
C LEU A 30 15.84 10.17 15.92
N LYS A 31 15.98 10.81 17.09
CA LYS A 31 15.88 10.12 18.39
C LYS A 31 14.52 9.47 18.64
N ARG A 32 13.45 10.01 18.07
CA ARG A 32 12.12 9.35 18.11
C ARG A 32 12.12 8.06 17.29
N ILE A 33 12.78 8.04 16.13
CA ILE A 33 12.91 6.85 15.28
C ILE A 33 13.75 5.78 15.97
N GLU A 34 14.87 6.17 16.58
CA GLU A 34 15.77 5.26 17.32
C GLU A 34 15.07 4.49 18.47
N ARG A 35 14.01 5.10 19.03
CA ARG A 35 13.21 4.47 20.10
C ARG A 35 12.19 3.45 19.61
N LEU A 36 12.01 3.33 18.29
CA LEU A 36 11.06 2.37 17.75
C LEU A 36 11.59 0.93 17.96
N PRO A 37 10.76 -0.01 18.43
CA PRO A 37 11.21 -1.34 18.81
C PRO A 37 11.81 -2.17 17.67
N PHE A 38 11.45 -1.85 16.43
CA PHE A 38 12.01 -2.49 15.24
C PHE A 38 13.27 -1.81 14.70
N PHE A 39 13.68 -0.67 15.31
CA PHE A 39 14.90 0.01 14.92
C PHE A 39 16.08 -0.62 15.65
N ILE A 40 16.80 -1.48 14.95
CA ILE A 40 17.99 -2.14 15.49
C ILE A 40 19.19 -1.28 15.16
N ASN A 41 19.91 -0.79 16.19
CA ASN A 41 21.20 -0.14 16.03
C ASN A 41 22.23 -1.18 15.58
N ALA A 42 22.31 -1.41 14.28
CA ALA A 42 23.33 -2.27 13.71
C ALA A 42 24.71 -1.62 13.91
N LYS A 43 25.63 -2.33 14.57
CA LYS A 43 27.04 -1.94 14.52
C LYS A 43 27.51 -1.95 13.06
N PRO A 44 28.32 -0.98 12.61
CA PRO A 44 28.85 -0.99 11.27
C PRO A 44 29.50 -2.36 10.97
N GLY A 45 28.99 -3.08 9.98
CA GLY A 45 29.46 -4.40 9.56
C GLY A 45 28.67 -5.62 10.04
N ALA A 46 27.75 -5.49 11.04
CA ALA A 46 27.06 -6.65 11.60
C ALA A 46 25.80 -7.11 10.82
N TYR A 47 25.32 -6.34 9.83
CA TYR A 47 24.01 -6.57 9.19
C TYR A 47 23.99 -6.52 7.66
N ARG A 48 25.13 -6.81 7.01
CA ARG A 48 25.12 -6.91 5.54
C ARG A 48 24.39 -8.15 5.01
N ASP A 49 24.23 -9.18 5.82
CA ASP A 49 23.70 -10.47 5.36
C ASP A 49 22.22 -10.70 5.63
N THR A 50 21.51 -9.78 6.30
CA THR A 50 20.08 -9.95 6.64
C THR A 50 19.26 -8.68 6.44
N ASN A 51 19.37 -8.06 5.27
CA ASN A 51 18.47 -6.96 4.93
C ASN A 51 17.10 -7.54 4.56
N VAL A 52 16.14 -7.44 5.48
CA VAL A 52 14.77 -7.94 5.29
C VAL A 52 14.15 -7.42 3.99
N ILE A 53 14.45 -6.17 3.61
CA ILE A 53 13.91 -5.59 2.37
C ILE A 53 14.50 -6.27 1.14
N ASP A 54 15.80 -6.57 1.14
CA ASP A 54 16.44 -7.28 0.03
C ASP A 54 15.89 -8.71 -0.09
N GLN A 55 15.66 -9.42 1.04
CA GLN A 55 14.97 -10.71 1.04
C GLN A 55 13.54 -10.62 0.48
N MET A 56 12.78 -9.59 0.86
CA MET A 56 11.46 -9.35 0.28
C MET A 56 11.54 -9.18 -1.24
N MET A 57 12.51 -8.42 -1.74
CA MET A 57 12.68 -8.23 -3.18
C MET A 57 13.04 -9.54 -3.89
N GLU A 58 13.89 -10.38 -3.30
CA GLU A 58 14.19 -11.71 -3.83
C GLU A 58 12.95 -12.62 -3.91
N TYR A 59 12.08 -12.59 -2.88
CA TYR A 59 10.83 -13.36 -2.91
C TYR A 59 9.89 -12.86 -4.02
N LEU A 60 9.74 -11.54 -4.16
CA LEU A 60 8.93 -10.94 -5.22
C LEU A 60 9.48 -11.31 -6.61
N ASP A 61 10.80 -11.34 -6.79
CA ASP A 61 11.43 -11.75 -8.04
C ASP A 61 11.21 -13.24 -8.37
N LYS A 62 11.11 -14.07 -7.35
CA LYS A 62 10.71 -15.49 -7.50
C LYS A 62 9.21 -15.64 -7.78
N GLY A 63 8.41 -14.59 -7.62
CA GLY A 63 6.94 -14.60 -7.76
C GLY A 63 6.23 -15.07 -6.51
N ILE A 64 6.89 -15.02 -5.36
CA ILE A 64 6.33 -15.34 -4.05
C ILE A 64 5.68 -14.08 -3.47
N SER A 65 4.44 -14.19 -3.03
CA SER A 65 3.73 -13.09 -2.37
C SER A 65 4.33 -12.84 -0.98
N VAL A 66 4.39 -11.56 -0.59
CA VAL A 66 4.91 -11.13 0.71
C VAL A 66 3.81 -10.38 1.46
N ILE A 67 3.54 -10.80 2.68
CA ILE A 67 2.61 -10.12 3.60
C ILE A 67 3.45 -9.37 4.63
N VAL A 68 3.13 -8.08 4.84
CA VAL A 68 3.77 -7.24 5.84
C VAL A 68 2.78 -6.94 6.94
N GLU A 69 2.95 -7.58 8.07
CA GLU A 69 2.16 -7.34 9.27
C GLU A 69 2.91 -6.44 10.24
N PHE A 70 2.20 -5.50 10.83
CA PHE A 70 2.80 -4.55 11.78
C PHE A 70 2.67 -5.02 13.25
N GLY A 71 2.05 -6.16 13.48
CA GLY A 71 1.88 -6.76 14.81
C GLY A 71 1.26 -5.77 15.81
N ASN A 72 1.82 -5.72 17.02
CA ASN A 72 1.35 -4.87 18.12
C ASN A 72 1.79 -3.39 18.02
N PHE A 73 2.39 -2.97 16.92
CA PHE A 73 2.74 -1.54 16.75
C PHE A 73 1.49 -0.74 16.42
N THR A 74 1.07 0.13 17.33
CA THR A 74 -0.20 0.88 17.21
C THR A 74 -0.03 2.30 16.65
N GLY A 75 1.18 2.77 16.43
CA GLY A 75 1.46 4.15 16.04
C GLY A 75 1.38 4.38 14.52
N THR A 76 0.47 5.23 14.05
CA THR A 76 0.35 5.63 12.63
C THR A 76 1.69 6.04 12.01
N PHE A 77 2.56 6.69 12.79
CA PHE A 77 3.90 7.07 12.34
C PHE A 77 4.77 5.86 11.97
N CYS A 78 4.70 4.78 12.77
CA CYS A 78 5.45 3.55 12.49
C CYS A 78 5.00 2.90 11.19
N TYR A 79 3.68 2.78 11.01
CA TYR A 79 3.11 2.23 9.78
C TYR A 79 3.54 3.02 8.54
N LEU A 80 3.38 4.34 8.59
CA LEU A 80 3.75 5.23 7.48
C LEU A 80 5.25 5.16 7.18
N LEU A 81 6.09 5.10 8.21
CA LEU A 81 7.54 5.03 8.04
C LEU A 81 7.95 3.72 7.34
N ILE A 82 7.52 2.57 7.87
CA ILE A 82 7.86 1.25 7.31
C ILE A 82 7.30 1.11 5.91
N ALA A 83 6.01 1.38 5.73
CA ALA A 83 5.36 1.28 4.43
C ALA A 83 6.02 2.19 3.39
N ASN A 84 6.42 3.41 3.77
CA ASN A 84 7.11 4.34 2.87
C ASN A 84 8.53 3.87 2.51
N ILE A 85 9.28 3.27 3.45
CA ILE A 85 10.61 2.70 3.17
C ILE A 85 10.49 1.54 2.18
N ILE A 86 9.60 0.58 2.44
CA ILE A 86 9.39 -0.58 1.58
C ILE A 86 8.95 -0.14 0.18
N THR A 87 7.93 0.71 0.10
CA THR A 87 7.39 1.15 -1.20
C THR A 87 8.37 2.00 -1.99
N ARG A 88 9.22 2.81 -1.33
CA ARG A 88 10.34 3.50 -2.00
C ARG A 88 11.34 2.53 -2.60
N ARG A 89 11.67 1.46 -1.89
CA ARG A 89 12.59 0.44 -2.40
C ARG A 89 11.99 -0.27 -3.60
N VAL A 90 10.73 -0.71 -3.49
CA VAL A 90 9.99 -1.31 -4.61
C VAL A 90 9.96 -0.37 -5.81
N HIS A 91 9.63 0.90 -5.60
CA HIS A 91 9.62 1.90 -6.68
C HIS A 91 10.98 1.96 -7.39
N HIS A 92 12.06 2.16 -6.64
CA HIS A 92 13.42 2.28 -7.20
C HIS A 92 13.81 1.03 -8.01
N GLU A 93 13.57 -0.16 -7.47
CA GLU A 93 13.90 -1.43 -8.12
C GLU A 93 13.10 -1.64 -9.42
N TYR A 94 11.81 -1.37 -9.39
CA TYR A 94 10.96 -1.57 -10.56
C TYR A 94 11.22 -0.54 -11.67
N VAL A 95 11.58 0.69 -11.31
CA VAL A 95 12.06 1.68 -12.28
C VAL A 95 13.33 1.16 -12.96
N ALA A 96 14.33 0.74 -12.19
CA ALA A 96 15.59 0.24 -12.73
C ALA A 96 15.40 -1.02 -13.61
N LYS A 97 14.55 -1.97 -13.17
CA LYS A 97 14.22 -3.16 -13.98
C LYS A 97 13.54 -2.80 -15.29
N THR A 98 12.61 -1.85 -15.25
CA THR A 98 11.89 -1.41 -16.46
C THR A 98 12.84 -0.70 -17.43
N GLU A 99 13.72 0.16 -16.93
CA GLU A 99 14.73 0.83 -17.76
C GLU A 99 15.69 -0.18 -18.41
N LYS A 100 16.12 -1.20 -17.65
CA LYS A 100 16.92 -2.30 -18.18
C LYS A 100 16.19 -3.03 -19.32
N PHE A 101 14.91 -3.38 -19.11
CA PHE A 101 14.10 -4.06 -20.11
C PHE A 101 13.91 -3.19 -21.36
N LEU A 102 13.63 -1.91 -21.21
CA LEU A 102 13.47 -0.99 -22.34
C LEU A 102 14.77 -0.84 -23.14
N GLY A 103 15.92 -0.91 -22.46
CA GLY A 103 17.24 -0.85 -23.12
C GLY A 103 17.63 -2.15 -23.83
N SER A 104 17.34 -3.31 -23.22
CA SER A 104 17.71 -4.62 -23.80
C SER A 104 16.67 -5.16 -24.76
N GLN A 105 15.39 -4.85 -24.58
CA GLN A 105 14.23 -5.39 -25.26
C GLN A 105 14.14 -6.94 -25.23
N LYS A 106 14.84 -7.56 -24.29
CA LYS A 106 14.82 -9.01 -24.10
C LYS A 106 13.71 -9.41 -23.16
N LYS A 107 12.90 -10.40 -23.53
CA LYS A 107 11.78 -10.89 -22.74
C LYS A 107 12.20 -11.40 -21.35
N GLU A 108 13.41 -11.90 -21.22
CA GLU A 108 14.00 -12.35 -19.95
C GLU A 108 14.25 -11.21 -18.95
N ASP A 109 14.40 -9.98 -19.44
CA ASP A 109 14.56 -8.77 -18.61
C ASP A 109 13.23 -8.10 -18.26
N GLU A 110 12.10 -8.58 -18.82
CA GLU A 110 10.78 -8.02 -18.54
C GLU A 110 10.40 -8.19 -17.07
N PRO A 111 10.09 -7.08 -16.36
CA PRO A 111 9.74 -7.17 -14.93
C PRO A 111 8.46 -7.98 -14.72
N LYS A 112 8.43 -8.84 -13.69
CA LYS A 112 7.20 -9.48 -13.26
C LYS A 112 6.21 -8.43 -12.76
N LYS A 113 4.94 -8.58 -13.12
CA LYS A 113 3.90 -7.68 -12.60
C LYS A 113 3.76 -7.84 -11.11
N LEU A 114 3.77 -6.72 -10.40
CA LEU A 114 3.56 -6.64 -8.95
C LEU A 114 2.25 -5.91 -8.66
N MET A 115 1.47 -6.45 -7.74
CA MET A 115 0.34 -5.75 -7.13
C MET A 115 0.67 -5.45 -5.68
N ILE A 116 0.61 -4.18 -5.30
CA ILE A 116 0.71 -3.73 -3.91
C ILE A 116 -0.71 -3.58 -3.39
N THR A 117 -1.07 -4.39 -2.41
CA THR A 117 -2.37 -4.29 -1.73
C THR A 117 -2.21 -3.50 -0.43
N ILE A 118 -3.06 -2.50 -0.24
CA ILE A 118 -3.10 -1.69 0.98
C ILE A 118 -4.48 -1.82 1.58
N GLU A 119 -4.56 -2.45 2.74
CA GLU A 119 -5.75 -2.49 3.57
C GLU A 119 -5.82 -1.29 4.51
N GLU A 120 -7.04 -0.88 4.91
CA GLU A 120 -7.28 0.33 5.69
C GLU A 120 -6.57 1.56 5.07
N ALA A 121 -6.69 1.68 3.75
CA ALA A 121 -5.89 2.57 2.93
C ALA A 121 -6.00 4.04 3.33
N HIS A 122 -7.12 4.46 3.95
CA HIS A 122 -7.27 5.82 4.49
C HIS A 122 -6.18 6.17 5.52
N LYS A 123 -5.54 5.19 6.17
CA LYS A 123 -4.42 5.45 7.10
C LYS A 123 -3.17 5.91 6.37
N PHE A 124 -2.96 5.44 5.13
CA PHE A 124 -1.75 5.67 4.32
C PHE A 124 -1.96 6.69 3.19
N LEU A 125 -3.17 6.78 2.69
CA LEU A 125 -3.53 7.54 1.48
C LEU A 125 -4.41 8.76 1.79
N ASN A 126 -4.54 9.19 3.06
CA ASN A 126 -5.23 10.43 3.37
C ASN A 126 -4.48 11.66 2.81
N PRO A 127 -5.14 12.82 2.65
CA PRO A 127 -4.52 13.99 1.99
C PRO A 127 -3.19 14.45 2.61
N SER A 128 -3.00 14.25 3.92
CA SER A 128 -1.74 14.58 4.60
C SER A 128 -0.64 13.57 4.30
N ALA A 129 -0.94 12.27 4.40
CA ALA A 129 0.01 11.20 4.14
C ALA A 129 0.39 11.10 2.66
N ALA A 130 -0.57 11.26 1.76
CA ALA A 130 -0.36 11.17 0.32
C ALA A 130 0.69 12.16 -0.20
N ARG A 131 0.75 13.36 0.38
CA ARG A 131 1.76 14.38 0.04
C ARG A 131 3.15 14.09 0.58
N GLN A 132 3.25 13.30 1.64
CA GLN A 132 4.51 13.02 2.35
C GLN A 132 5.10 11.65 2.00
N THR A 133 4.34 10.82 1.31
CA THR A 133 4.72 9.44 0.99
C THR A 133 4.80 9.21 -0.51
N ILE A 134 5.45 8.12 -0.91
CA ILE A 134 5.55 7.73 -2.31
C ILE A 134 4.23 7.16 -2.89
N PHE A 135 3.24 6.88 -2.03
CA PHE A 135 1.99 6.25 -2.50
C PHE A 135 1.24 7.07 -3.55
N GLY A 136 1.24 8.40 -3.43
CA GLY A 136 0.66 9.27 -4.45
C GLY A 136 1.35 9.13 -5.81
N ILE A 137 2.67 8.94 -5.83
CA ILE A 137 3.45 8.68 -7.05
C ILE A 137 3.11 7.29 -7.60
N ILE A 138 3.04 6.29 -6.73
CA ILE A 138 2.69 4.92 -7.13
C ILE A 138 1.32 4.88 -7.80
N ALA A 139 0.32 5.51 -7.19
CA ALA A 139 -1.03 5.54 -7.76
C ALA A 139 -1.07 6.17 -9.17
N ARG A 140 -0.26 7.19 -9.42
CA ARG A 140 -0.24 7.91 -10.71
C ARG A 140 0.65 7.27 -11.76
N GLU A 141 1.81 6.74 -11.37
CA GLU A 141 2.89 6.48 -12.34
C GLU A 141 3.33 5.02 -12.42
N MET A 142 3.12 4.22 -11.36
CA MET A 142 3.77 2.92 -11.26
C MET A 142 3.26 1.87 -12.25
N ARG A 143 2.07 2.07 -12.83
CA ARG A 143 1.56 1.18 -13.86
C ARG A 143 2.52 1.04 -15.06
N LYS A 144 3.21 2.10 -15.43
CA LYS A 144 4.24 2.07 -16.50
C LYS A 144 5.48 1.27 -16.11
N TYR A 145 5.67 1.00 -14.81
CA TYR A 145 6.78 0.22 -14.26
C TYR A 145 6.34 -1.16 -13.77
N TYR A 146 5.27 -1.73 -14.33
CA TYR A 146 4.74 -3.05 -13.99
C TYR A 146 4.21 -3.19 -12.55
N VAL A 147 3.99 -2.11 -11.85
CA VAL A 147 3.41 -2.11 -10.50
C VAL A 147 2.00 -1.54 -10.53
N SER A 148 1.05 -2.25 -9.93
CA SER A 148 -0.34 -1.81 -9.73
C SER A 148 -0.64 -1.67 -8.24
N LEU A 149 -1.62 -0.83 -7.92
CA LEU A 149 -2.10 -0.61 -6.56
C LEU A 149 -3.51 -1.17 -6.42
N LEU A 150 -3.72 -2.02 -5.43
CA LEU A 150 -5.03 -2.44 -4.97
C LEU A 150 -5.31 -1.76 -3.62
N VAL A 151 -6.36 -0.97 -3.59
CA VAL A 151 -6.78 -0.22 -2.39
C VAL A 151 -8.02 -0.89 -1.81
N VAL A 152 -7.94 -1.33 -0.56
CA VAL A 152 -9.07 -1.90 0.19
C VAL A 152 -9.38 -0.96 1.34
N ASP A 153 -10.62 -0.45 1.39
CA ASP A 153 -11.01 0.51 2.41
C ASP A 153 -12.51 0.51 2.69
N GLN A 154 -12.88 0.79 3.92
CA GLN A 154 -14.27 0.94 4.37
C GLN A 154 -14.71 2.41 4.37
N ARG A 155 -13.78 3.36 4.30
CA ARG A 155 -14.02 4.81 4.39
C ARG A 155 -13.35 5.56 3.25
N PRO A 156 -13.82 5.40 2.01
CA PRO A 156 -13.20 6.00 0.84
C PRO A 156 -13.12 7.53 0.90
N SER A 157 -14.00 8.20 1.63
CA SER A 157 -13.92 9.65 1.86
C SER A 157 -12.68 10.08 2.66
N GLY A 158 -12.03 9.17 3.37
CA GLY A 158 -10.77 9.39 4.07
C GLY A 158 -9.54 9.36 3.17
N ILE A 159 -9.66 8.88 1.94
CA ILE A 159 -8.57 8.79 0.95
C ILE A 159 -8.47 10.10 0.17
N ASP A 160 -7.26 10.47 -0.20
CA ASP A 160 -7.00 11.64 -1.05
C ASP A 160 -7.75 11.53 -2.38
N GLN A 161 -8.48 12.59 -2.74
CA GLN A 161 -9.36 12.59 -3.92
C GLN A 161 -8.58 12.44 -5.24
N GLU A 162 -7.36 12.95 -5.30
CA GLU A 162 -6.51 12.78 -6.47
C GLU A 162 -6.18 11.29 -6.66
N ILE A 163 -5.86 10.57 -5.58
CA ILE A 163 -5.60 9.13 -5.62
C ILE A 163 -6.85 8.37 -6.06
N ILE A 164 -8.02 8.63 -5.44
CA ILE A 164 -9.28 7.97 -5.84
C ILE A 164 -9.59 8.18 -7.32
N SER A 165 -9.33 9.36 -7.85
CA SER A 165 -9.56 9.69 -9.26
C SER A 165 -8.68 8.88 -10.22
N GLN A 166 -7.51 8.43 -9.77
CA GLN A 166 -6.57 7.60 -10.56
C GLN A 166 -6.89 6.10 -10.50
N ILE A 167 -7.77 5.67 -9.59
CA ILE A 167 -8.19 4.27 -9.51
C ILE A 167 -9.10 3.96 -10.70
N GLY A 168 -8.58 3.17 -11.63
CA GLY A 168 -9.24 2.89 -12.91
C GLY A 168 -10.43 1.96 -12.79
N THR A 169 -10.44 1.02 -11.85
CA THR A 169 -11.55 0.07 -11.63
C THR A 169 -11.91 0.08 -10.15
N LYS A 170 -13.20 0.14 -9.86
CA LYS A 170 -13.74 0.19 -8.51
C LYS A 170 -14.78 -0.92 -8.32
N ILE A 171 -14.64 -1.68 -7.23
CA ILE A 171 -15.61 -2.67 -6.76
C ILE A 171 -16.13 -2.13 -5.43
N VAL A 172 -17.41 -1.80 -5.38
CA VAL A 172 -18.00 -1.09 -4.23
C VAL A 172 -19.19 -1.88 -3.71
N ALA A 173 -19.11 -2.34 -2.46
CA ALA A 173 -20.24 -2.89 -1.73
C ALA A 173 -21.20 -1.78 -1.31
N GLN A 174 -22.27 -2.12 -0.57
CA GLN A 174 -23.22 -1.13 -0.06
C GLN A 174 -22.52 -0.01 0.72
N LEU A 175 -22.86 1.24 0.42
CA LEU A 175 -22.41 2.42 1.13
C LEU A 175 -23.63 3.25 1.54
N ASN A 176 -23.63 3.72 2.80
CA ASN A 176 -24.72 4.52 3.37
C ASN A 176 -24.30 5.97 3.62
N ASP A 177 -23.02 6.25 3.80
CA ASP A 177 -22.52 7.60 4.02
C ASP A 177 -22.38 8.38 2.70
N GLU A 178 -23.01 9.55 2.64
CA GLU A 178 -23.02 10.39 1.43
C GLU A 178 -21.61 10.85 1.00
N LYS A 179 -20.68 11.06 1.94
CA LYS A 179 -19.31 11.45 1.62
C LYS A 179 -18.54 10.29 0.99
N ASP A 180 -18.76 9.07 1.49
CA ASP A 180 -18.15 7.87 0.94
C ASP A 180 -18.69 7.56 -0.46
N ILE A 181 -20.01 7.68 -0.64
CA ILE A 181 -20.66 7.55 -1.96
C ILE A 181 -20.10 8.59 -2.93
N ALA A 182 -19.99 9.85 -2.52
CA ALA A 182 -19.45 10.91 -3.35
C ALA A 182 -17.96 10.65 -3.73
N ALA A 183 -17.17 10.15 -2.78
CA ALA A 183 -15.76 9.82 -3.01
C ALA A 183 -15.58 8.71 -4.04
N VAL A 184 -16.29 7.59 -3.93
CA VAL A 184 -16.17 6.48 -4.89
C VAL A 184 -16.68 6.81 -6.27
N LEU A 185 -17.65 7.73 -6.39
CA LEU A 185 -18.22 8.18 -7.66
C LEU A 185 -17.40 9.30 -8.31
N THR A 186 -16.33 9.78 -7.66
CA THR A 186 -15.42 10.78 -8.27
C THR A 186 -14.86 10.23 -9.58
N GLY A 187 -15.02 11.02 -10.65
CA GLY A 187 -14.56 10.66 -12.00
C GLY A 187 -15.45 9.65 -12.74
N VAL A 188 -16.63 9.32 -12.22
CA VAL A 188 -17.59 8.38 -12.85
C VAL A 188 -18.73 9.16 -13.49
N ASN A 189 -18.98 8.88 -14.78
CA ASN A 189 -20.12 9.46 -15.50
C ASN A 189 -21.43 8.85 -15.03
N GLY A 190 -22.52 9.62 -14.99
CA GLY A 190 -23.85 9.13 -14.59
C GLY A 190 -24.01 8.90 -13.10
N SER A 191 -23.25 9.59 -12.27
CA SER A 191 -23.17 9.40 -10.81
C SER A 191 -24.50 9.50 -10.06
N ALA A 192 -25.47 10.27 -10.57
CA ALA A 192 -26.77 10.45 -9.90
C ALA A 192 -27.55 9.14 -9.71
N ASN A 193 -27.62 8.30 -10.75
CA ASN A 193 -28.31 7.02 -10.69
C ASN A 193 -27.52 5.99 -9.86
N LEU A 194 -26.19 6.08 -9.90
CA LEU A 194 -25.33 5.16 -9.17
C LEU A 194 -25.40 5.36 -7.66
N ARG A 195 -25.71 6.58 -7.17
CA ARG A 195 -25.93 6.85 -5.74
C ARG A 195 -27.04 6.01 -5.15
N SER A 196 -28.19 5.99 -5.81
CA SER A 196 -29.34 5.20 -5.34
C SER A 196 -29.05 3.69 -5.39
N ILE A 197 -28.31 3.24 -6.39
CA ILE A 197 -27.90 1.84 -6.51
C ILE A 197 -27.00 1.47 -5.31
N LEU A 198 -25.95 2.26 -5.02
CA LEU A 198 -25.02 1.98 -3.92
C LEU A 198 -25.72 1.90 -2.56
N ALA A 199 -26.72 2.76 -2.33
CA ALA A 199 -27.49 2.76 -1.08
C ALA A 199 -28.45 1.56 -0.94
N THR A 200 -28.83 0.93 -2.05
CA THR A 200 -29.83 -0.16 -2.08
C THR A 200 -29.25 -1.55 -2.34
N LEU A 201 -27.94 -1.67 -2.52
CA LEU A 201 -27.28 -2.97 -2.68
C LEU A 201 -27.55 -3.88 -1.49
N ASP A 202 -27.64 -5.18 -1.74
CA ASP A 202 -27.63 -6.17 -0.66
C ASP A 202 -26.23 -6.19 -0.01
N SER A 203 -26.18 -5.87 1.27
CA SER A 203 -24.92 -5.73 2.03
C SER A 203 -24.08 -7.01 2.08
N LYS A 204 -24.70 -8.17 1.86
CA LYS A 204 -24.03 -9.47 2.00
C LYS A 204 -23.50 -10.06 0.68
N LYS A 205 -24.13 -9.70 -0.43
CA LYS A 205 -23.92 -10.47 -1.67
C LYS A 205 -23.76 -9.63 -2.95
N GLN A 206 -23.95 -8.32 -2.87
CA GLN A 206 -23.91 -7.48 -4.07
C GLN A 206 -22.80 -6.44 -4.01
N ALA A 207 -22.23 -6.16 -5.18
CA ALA A 207 -21.28 -5.07 -5.36
C ALA A 207 -21.52 -4.38 -6.72
N LEU A 208 -21.26 -3.08 -6.74
CA LEU A 208 -21.22 -2.29 -7.97
C LEU A 208 -19.79 -2.32 -8.52
N LEU A 209 -19.64 -2.84 -9.74
CA LEU A 209 -18.38 -2.83 -10.47
C LEU A 209 -18.41 -1.72 -11.52
N MET A 210 -17.42 -0.84 -11.52
CA MET A 210 -17.35 0.32 -12.43
C MET A 210 -15.92 0.71 -12.76
N GLY A 211 -15.74 1.48 -13.81
CA GLY A 211 -14.46 2.01 -14.27
C GLY A 211 -13.93 1.37 -15.53
N HIS A 212 -12.65 1.50 -15.79
CA HIS A 212 -12.04 1.17 -17.10
C HIS A 212 -12.12 -0.32 -17.51
N ALA A 213 -12.35 -1.21 -16.55
CA ALA A 213 -12.52 -2.64 -16.87
C ALA A 213 -13.84 -2.95 -17.56
N LEU A 214 -14.78 -2.02 -17.59
CA LEU A 214 -16.13 -2.24 -18.09
C LEU A 214 -16.57 -1.09 -18.99
N THR A 215 -17.43 -1.40 -19.96
CA THR A 215 -18.08 -0.41 -20.83
C THR A 215 -19.15 0.40 -20.09
N MET A 216 -19.75 -0.18 -19.05
CA MET A 216 -20.78 0.46 -18.22
C MET A 216 -20.74 -0.13 -16.80
N PRO A 217 -21.15 0.63 -15.77
CA PRO A 217 -21.29 0.11 -14.41
C PRO A 217 -22.31 -1.03 -14.37
N ILE A 218 -21.97 -2.10 -13.65
CA ILE A 218 -22.84 -3.27 -13.44
C ILE A 218 -22.91 -3.64 -11.97
N VAL A 219 -24.07 -4.10 -11.53
CA VAL A 219 -24.22 -4.76 -10.24
C VAL A 219 -23.92 -6.23 -10.41
N ILE A 220 -23.02 -6.74 -9.61
CA ILE A 220 -22.66 -8.16 -9.57
C ILE A 220 -23.14 -8.78 -8.26
N GLN A 221 -23.45 -10.07 -8.31
CA GLN A 221 -23.68 -10.90 -7.14
C GLN A 221 -22.42 -11.71 -6.88
N THR A 222 -21.89 -11.62 -5.66
CA THR A 222 -20.73 -12.42 -5.26
C THR A 222 -21.15 -13.85 -4.97
N ARG A 223 -20.24 -14.79 -5.19
CA ARG A 223 -20.42 -16.18 -4.78
C ARG A 223 -20.38 -16.30 -3.26
N GLU A 224 -20.92 -17.37 -2.76
CA GLU A 224 -20.68 -17.78 -1.36
C GLU A 224 -19.23 -18.28 -1.22
N TYR A 225 -18.70 -18.11 -0.02
CA TYR A 225 -17.35 -18.55 0.32
C TYR A 225 -17.45 -19.96 0.91
N ASP A 226 -17.52 -20.97 0.03
CA ASP A 226 -17.80 -22.37 0.34
C ASP A 226 -16.88 -23.33 -0.42
N GLU A 227 -17.10 -24.63 -0.30
CA GLU A 227 -16.32 -25.64 -1.02
C GLU A 227 -16.40 -25.51 -2.53
N GLU A 228 -17.55 -25.05 -3.07
CA GLU A 228 -17.72 -24.88 -4.50
C GLU A 228 -16.85 -23.73 -5.02
N PHE A 229 -16.71 -22.65 -4.23
CA PHE A 229 -15.79 -21.56 -4.52
C PHE A 229 -14.35 -22.07 -4.60
N TYR A 230 -13.87 -22.81 -3.59
CA TYR A 230 -12.50 -23.35 -3.59
C TYR A 230 -12.25 -24.32 -4.72
N ARG A 231 -13.22 -25.18 -5.02
CA ARG A 231 -13.15 -26.11 -6.13
C ARG A 231 -13.04 -25.38 -7.48
N ALA A 232 -13.80 -24.31 -7.64
CA ALA A 232 -13.74 -23.45 -8.84
C ALA A 232 -12.42 -22.69 -8.97
N MET A 233 -11.75 -22.38 -7.83
CA MET A 233 -10.42 -21.77 -7.82
C MET A 233 -9.27 -22.78 -8.03
N GLY A 234 -9.58 -24.07 -8.19
CA GLY A 234 -8.60 -25.12 -8.39
C GLY A 234 -7.88 -25.55 -7.11
N THR A 235 -8.37 -25.16 -5.95
CA THR A 235 -7.80 -25.50 -4.64
C THR A 235 -8.58 -26.66 -4.06
N GLN A 236 -7.93 -27.79 -3.79
CA GLN A 236 -8.52 -28.89 -3.02
C GLN A 236 -8.41 -28.56 -1.51
N VAL A 237 -9.43 -27.90 -0.99
CA VAL A 237 -9.52 -27.59 0.46
C VAL A 237 -10.71 -28.38 1.02
N SER A 238 -10.54 -29.06 2.15
CA SER A 238 -11.63 -29.75 2.84
C SER A 238 -12.54 -28.76 3.58
N ALA A 239 -13.79 -29.16 3.87
CA ALA A 239 -14.72 -28.34 4.65
C ALA A 239 -14.15 -27.97 6.03
N GLU A 240 -13.41 -28.87 6.65
CA GLU A 240 -12.75 -28.65 7.96
C GLU A 240 -11.67 -27.54 7.86
N GLN A 241 -10.90 -27.50 6.79
CA GLN A 241 -9.89 -26.45 6.56
C GLN A 241 -10.54 -25.09 6.26
N ILE A 242 -11.70 -25.07 5.61
CA ILE A 242 -12.45 -23.84 5.39
C ILE A 242 -12.97 -23.26 6.70
N GLU A 243 -13.50 -24.11 7.60
CA GLU A 243 -13.97 -23.70 8.92
C GLU A 243 -12.81 -23.16 9.79
N GLU A 244 -11.65 -23.80 9.78
CA GLU A 244 -10.44 -23.29 10.45
C GLU A 244 -10.03 -21.90 9.93
N PHE A 245 -9.96 -21.71 8.61
CA PHE A 245 -9.65 -20.41 8.01
C PHE A 245 -10.70 -19.33 8.34
N MET A 246 -11.97 -19.70 8.41
CA MET A 246 -13.04 -18.76 8.78
C MET A 246 -12.94 -18.33 10.24
N ILE A 247 -12.53 -19.22 11.15
CA ILE A 247 -12.33 -18.92 12.58
C ILE A 247 -11.10 -18.03 12.81
N GLU A 248 -10.05 -18.19 12.01
CA GLU A 248 -8.86 -17.34 12.12
C GLU A 248 -9.03 -15.93 11.53
N MET A 249 -10.02 -15.72 10.65
CA MET A 249 -10.25 -14.41 9.99
C MET A 249 -11.23 -13.49 10.75
N PHE A 250 -11.96 -13.98 11.76
CA PHE A 250 -12.95 -13.23 12.54
C PHE A 250 -12.73 -13.42 14.04
#